data_8ef32fc0282b4651e932f5bcc3640cdf
#
_entry.id   8ef32fc0282b4651e932f5bcc3640cdf
#
_cell.length_a   1.000
_cell.length_b   1.000
_cell.length_c   1.000
_cell.angle_alpha   90.00
_cell.angle_beta   90.00
_cell.angle_gamma   90.00
#
_symmetry.space_group_name_H-M   'P 1'
#
loop_
_entity.id
_entity.type
_entity.pdbx_description
1 polymer ?
#
loop_
_entity_poly.entity_id
_entity_poly.type
_entity_poly.pdbx_seq_one_letter_code
_entity_poly.pdbx_strand_id
1 'polypeptide(L)'
;HVYVVPEQELPDGDFPTVSYPNPESREAFELGLKMAKEKDADLVLATDPDADRLGVYVKDTKSGDYIPLTGNMSGSLLCEYVLSQKAAAGKIPEDGQVVKSIVSTNLIDAVAKNYGCELIEVLTGFKWIGKQILKNEQTGKGHYLFGMEESYGCLIGAYARDKDAISATAALCEA
;
A
#
# COMPACT_ATOMS: atom_id res chain seq x y z
N HIS A 1 15.79 12.52 -0.82
CA HIS A 1 16.84 11.61 -1.31
C HIS A 1 16.36 10.17 -1.21
N VAL A 2 16.73 9.36 -2.20
CA VAL A 2 16.45 7.91 -2.19
C VAL A 2 17.78 7.17 -2.13
N TYR A 3 17.85 6.19 -1.25
CA TYR A 3 19.00 5.30 -1.10
C TYR A 3 18.53 3.86 -1.35
N VAL A 4 19.27 3.12 -2.14
CA VAL A 4 18.99 1.71 -2.43
C VAL A 4 19.99 0.85 -1.66
N VAL A 5 19.52 -0.24 -1.05
CA VAL A 5 20.39 -1.21 -0.35
C VAL A 5 21.20 -1.98 -1.41
N PRO A 6 22.53 -1.81 -1.50
CA PRO A 6 23.31 -2.36 -2.60
C PRO A 6 23.24 -3.88 -2.71
N GLU A 7 23.14 -4.57 -1.57
CA GLU A 7 23.06 -6.04 -1.50
C GLU A 7 21.71 -6.59 -2.00
N GLN A 8 20.69 -5.73 -2.15
CA GLN A 8 19.34 -6.09 -2.56
C GLN A 8 18.88 -5.37 -3.84
N GLU A 9 19.76 -4.58 -4.46
CA GLU A 9 19.44 -3.79 -5.65
C GLU A 9 19.23 -4.66 -6.89
N LEU A 10 20.11 -5.65 -7.09
CA LEU A 10 20.05 -6.52 -8.25
C LEU A 10 19.25 -7.79 -7.95
N PRO A 11 18.43 -8.28 -8.91
CA PRO A 11 17.68 -9.52 -8.73
C PRO A 11 18.61 -10.72 -8.50
N ASP A 12 18.32 -11.51 -7.46
CA ASP A 12 18.99 -12.76 -7.18
C ASP A 12 17.94 -13.79 -6.73
N GLY A 13 17.75 -14.85 -7.50
CA GLY A 13 16.75 -15.88 -7.23
C GLY A 13 17.02 -16.73 -5.99
N ASP A 14 18.23 -16.71 -5.45
CA ASP A 14 18.60 -17.41 -4.22
C ASP A 14 18.32 -16.56 -2.95
N PHE A 15 17.99 -15.30 -3.09
CA PHE A 15 17.70 -14.36 -1.98
C PHE A 15 18.72 -14.42 -0.84
N PRO A 16 20.03 -14.22 -1.09
CA PRO A 16 21.08 -14.52 -0.12
C PRO A 16 21.05 -13.66 1.15
N THR A 17 20.29 -12.57 1.14
CA THR A 17 20.20 -11.61 2.26
C THR A 17 19.04 -11.86 3.21
N VAL A 18 18.10 -12.77 2.86
CA VAL A 18 16.89 -13.05 3.65
C VAL A 18 16.54 -14.54 3.54
N SER A 19 16.05 -15.12 4.62
CA SER A 19 15.57 -16.50 4.61
C SER A 19 14.19 -16.63 3.95
N TYR A 20 13.40 -15.56 4.00
CA TYR A 20 12.07 -15.47 3.40
C TYR A 20 11.81 -14.05 2.89
N PRO A 21 11.71 -13.82 1.56
CA PRO A 21 11.55 -12.50 0.96
C PRO A 21 10.10 -11.98 1.09
N ASN A 22 9.70 -11.63 2.31
CA ASN A 22 8.37 -11.14 2.65
C ASN A 22 8.49 -9.82 3.42
N PRO A 23 7.87 -8.71 2.95
CA PRO A 23 7.91 -7.41 3.59
C PRO A 23 7.14 -7.35 4.93
N GLU A 24 6.48 -8.41 5.35
CA GLU A 24 5.94 -8.57 6.71
C GLU A 24 7.03 -8.96 7.72
N SER A 25 8.14 -9.56 7.22
CA SER A 25 9.23 -10.02 8.07
C SER A 25 10.19 -8.88 8.41
N ARG A 26 10.52 -8.73 9.71
CA ARG A 26 11.57 -7.80 10.14
C ARG A 26 12.92 -8.09 9.50
N GLU A 27 13.25 -9.37 9.29
CA GLU A 27 14.50 -9.80 8.66
C GLU A 27 14.70 -9.15 7.29
N ALA A 28 13.63 -9.02 6.50
CA ALA A 28 13.68 -8.37 5.19
C ALA A 28 14.12 -6.89 5.25
N PHE A 29 14.00 -6.25 6.41
CA PHE A 29 14.34 -4.85 6.63
C PHE A 29 15.68 -4.63 7.31
N GLU A 30 16.42 -5.65 7.77
CA GLU A 30 17.62 -5.46 8.58
C GLU A 30 18.67 -4.59 7.90
N LEU A 31 18.98 -4.85 6.63
CA LEU A 31 19.94 -4.04 5.87
C LEU A 31 19.42 -2.61 5.63
N GLY A 32 18.15 -2.48 5.25
CA GLY A 32 17.50 -1.18 5.06
C GLY A 32 17.48 -0.36 6.35
N LEU A 33 17.13 -0.96 7.48
CA LEU A 33 17.11 -0.30 8.79
C LEU A 33 18.50 0.15 9.25
N LYS A 34 19.54 -0.66 8.97
CA LYS A 34 20.92 -0.28 9.23
C LYS A 34 21.31 0.95 8.41
N MET A 35 21.08 0.91 7.11
CA MET A 35 21.34 2.04 6.21
C MET A 35 20.54 3.28 6.60
N ALA A 36 19.27 3.12 6.96
CA ALA A 36 18.41 4.22 7.37
C ALA A 36 18.94 4.96 8.59
N LYS A 37 19.47 4.24 9.58
CA LYS A 37 20.14 4.85 10.75
C LYS A 37 21.40 5.63 10.36
N GLU A 38 22.20 5.11 9.42
CA GLU A 38 23.40 5.78 8.93
C GLU A 38 23.09 7.04 8.10
N LYS A 39 22.00 7.01 7.34
CA LYS A 39 21.58 8.10 6.44
C LYS A 39 20.58 9.06 7.07
N ASP A 40 20.12 8.76 8.27
CA ASP A 40 19.07 9.52 8.96
C ASP A 40 17.78 9.61 8.12
N ALA A 41 17.40 8.48 7.48
CA ALA A 41 16.25 8.42 6.60
C ALA A 41 14.92 8.47 7.37
N ASP A 42 13.89 9.06 6.79
CA ASP A 42 12.55 9.15 7.39
C ASP A 42 11.76 7.84 7.26
N LEU A 43 11.97 7.13 6.14
CA LEU A 43 11.23 5.91 5.77
C LEU A 43 12.19 4.80 5.34
N VAL A 44 11.79 3.56 5.59
CA VAL A 44 12.38 2.37 4.98
C VAL A 44 11.25 1.59 4.32
N LEU A 45 11.42 1.30 3.04
CA LEU A 45 10.43 0.67 2.19
C LEU A 45 11.01 -0.60 1.59
N ALA A 46 10.24 -1.68 1.59
CA ALA A 46 10.62 -2.93 0.93
C ALA A 46 9.40 -3.57 0.27
N THR A 47 9.61 -4.12 -0.91
CA THR A 47 8.60 -4.91 -1.61
C THR A 47 8.91 -6.40 -1.46
N ASP A 48 7.94 -7.24 -1.78
CA ASP A 48 8.18 -8.65 -2.09
C ASP A 48 8.76 -8.80 -3.52
N PRO A 49 9.14 -10.02 -3.94
CA PRO A 49 9.85 -10.22 -5.20
C PRO A 49 9.10 -9.81 -6.46
N ASP A 50 7.77 -9.89 -6.47
CA ASP A 50 6.92 -9.46 -7.58
C ASP A 50 6.37 -8.03 -7.42
N ALA A 51 6.82 -7.32 -6.36
CA ALA A 51 6.49 -5.92 -6.07
C ALA A 51 4.99 -5.64 -6.00
N ASP A 52 4.22 -6.57 -5.44
CA ASP A 52 2.78 -6.40 -5.23
C ASP A 52 2.43 -6.00 -3.78
N ARG A 53 3.29 -6.28 -2.80
CA ARG A 53 3.16 -5.88 -1.40
C ARG A 53 4.25 -4.90 -0.98
N LEU A 54 3.87 -3.94 -0.11
CA LEU A 54 4.75 -2.89 0.40
C LEU A 54 4.82 -2.94 1.93
N GLY A 55 5.98 -3.30 2.46
CA GLY A 55 6.29 -3.12 3.88
C GLY A 55 6.95 -1.76 4.14
N VAL A 56 6.65 -1.20 5.30
CA VAL A 56 7.04 0.18 5.65
C VAL A 56 7.51 0.25 7.09
N TYR A 57 8.67 0.89 7.30
CA TYR A 57 9.09 1.41 8.60
C TYR A 57 9.18 2.92 8.54
N VAL A 58 8.69 3.59 9.57
CA VAL A 58 8.78 5.04 9.73
C VAL A 58 9.66 5.39 10.92
N LYS A 59 10.41 6.46 10.80
CA LYS A 59 11.21 6.99 11.92
C LYS A 59 10.29 7.70 12.90
N ASP A 60 10.24 7.23 14.15
CA ASP A 60 9.57 7.96 15.23
C ASP A 60 10.41 9.17 15.62
N THR A 61 9.87 10.35 15.42
CA THR A 61 10.54 11.63 15.70
C THR A 61 10.81 11.86 17.19
N LYS A 62 10.16 11.11 18.08
CA LYS A 62 10.34 11.25 19.54
C LYS A 62 11.45 10.34 20.06
N SER A 63 11.45 9.07 19.66
CA SER A 63 12.44 8.09 20.11
C SER A 63 13.66 8.01 19.19
N GLY A 64 13.52 8.37 17.92
CA GLY A 64 14.51 8.15 16.87
C GLY A 64 14.55 6.71 16.34
N ASP A 65 13.70 5.83 16.86
CA ASP A 65 13.59 4.44 16.43
C ASP A 65 12.72 4.31 15.18
N TYR A 66 12.90 3.18 14.46
CA TYR A 66 12.06 2.84 13.32
C TYR A 66 10.93 1.89 13.72
N ILE A 67 9.69 2.30 13.45
CA ILE A 67 8.47 1.58 13.81
C ILE A 67 7.83 0.99 12.55
N PRO A 68 7.51 -0.33 12.52
CA PRO A 68 6.80 -0.92 11.39
C PRO A 68 5.36 -0.46 11.34
N LEU A 69 4.88 -0.14 10.14
CA LEU A 69 3.46 -0.01 9.86
C LEU A 69 2.89 -1.38 9.46
N THR A 70 1.76 -1.74 10.05
CA THR A 70 1.00 -2.91 9.58
C THR A 70 0.34 -2.60 8.24
N GLY A 71 -0.05 -3.62 7.46
CA GLY A 71 -0.77 -3.41 6.20
C GLY A 71 -2.07 -2.63 6.38
N ASN A 72 -2.76 -2.82 7.50
CA ASN A 72 -3.92 -1.99 7.84
C ASN A 72 -3.56 -0.52 8.08
N MET A 73 -2.42 -0.22 8.70
CA MET A 73 -1.98 1.16 8.94
C MET A 73 -1.57 1.84 7.64
N SER A 74 -0.68 1.21 6.87
CA SER A 74 -0.22 1.76 5.59
C SER A 74 -1.36 1.89 4.58
N GLY A 75 -2.24 0.89 4.48
CA GLY A 75 -3.41 0.93 3.61
C GLY A 75 -4.40 2.04 4.00
N SER A 76 -4.61 2.28 5.30
CA SER A 76 -5.47 3.39 5.76
C SER A 76 -4.88 4.75 5.42
N LEU A 77 -3.57 4.95 5.63
CA LEU A 77 -2.87 6.19 5.26
C LEU A 77 -2.96 6.44 3.76
N LEU A 78 -2.70 5.42 2.95
CA LEU A 78 -2.79 5.51 1.49
C LEU A 78 -4.21 5.81 1.01
N CYS A 79 -5.23 5.16 1.60
CA CYS A 79 -6.62 5.43 1.27
C CYS A 79 -6.99 6.89 1.56
N GLU A 80 -6.67 7.38 2.76
CA GLU A 80 -6.91 8.77 3.14
C GLU A 80 -6.18 9.73 2.21
N TYR A 81 -4.88 9.50 1.96
CA TYR A 81 -4.09 10.32 1.08
C TYR A 81 -4.69 10.40 -0.33
N VAL A 82 -4.96 9.26 -0.96
CA VAL A 82 -5.51 9.19 -2.33
C VAL A 82 -6.86 9.90 -2.42
N LEU A 83 -7.76 9.68 -1.47
CA LEU A 83 -9.08 10.30 -1.50
C LEU A 83 -9.03 11.79 -1.20
N SER A 84 -8.18 12.22 -0.26
CA SER A 84 -7.99 13.66 0.04
C SER A 84 -7.46 14.43 -1.17
N GLN A 85 -6.45 13.88 -1.88
CA GLN A 85 -5.91 14.51 -3.08
C GLN A 85 -6.93 14.55 -4.22
N LYS A 86 -7.70 13.48 -4.41
CA LYS A 86 -8.79 13.47 -5.40
C LYS A 86 -9.90 14.45 -5.04
N ALA A 87 -10.26 14.58 -3.77
CA ALA A 87 -11.25 15.54 -3.29
C ALA A 87 -10.77 16.98 -3.51
N ALA A 88 -9.54 17.30 -3.15
CA ALA A 88 -8.94 18.61 -3.36
C ALA A 88 -8.90 19.01 -4.85
N ALA A 89 -8.73 18.02 -5.74
CA ALA A 89 -8.74 18.21 -7.19
C ALA A 89 -10.16 18.18 -7.81
N GLY A 90 -11.22 17.99 -7.04
CA GLY A 90 -12.59 17.83 -7.54
C GLY A 90 -12.79 16.58 -8.42
N LYS A 91 -12.03 15.52 -8.16
CA LYS A 91 -11.98 14.28 -8.97
C LYS A 91 -12.60 13.06 -8.28
N ILE A 92 -13.41 13.24 -7.25
CA ILE A 92 -14.20 12.13 -6.69
C ILE A 92 -15.52 12.09 -7.46
N PRO A 93 -15.80 11.01 -8.22
CA PRO A 93 -17.08 10.84 -8.90
C PRO A 93 -18.19 10.48 -7.90
N GLU A 94 -19.45 10.77 -8.25
CA GLU A 94 -20.61 10.48 -7.40
C GLU A 94 -20.75 9.01 -7.03
N ASP A 95 -20.31 8.10 -7.91
CA ASP A 95 -20.29 6.66 -7.72
C ASP A 95 -18.87 6.11 -7.43
N GLY A 96 -18.01 6.93 -6.80
CA GLY A 96 -16.67 6.55 -6.39
C GLY A 96 -16.68 5.38 -5.40
N GLN A 97 -15.82 4.39 -5.62
CA GLN A 97 -15.76 3.16 -4.84
C GLN A 97 -14.41 2.92 -4.22
N VAL A 98 -14.43 2.53 -2.95
CA VAL A 98 -13.30 1.95 -2.20
C VAL A 98 -13.61 0.49 -1.95
N VAL A 99 -12.65 -0.40 -2.21
CA VAL A 99 -12.82 -1.85 -2.07
C VAL A 99 -11.83 -2.41 -1.07
N LYS A 100 -12.29 -3.18 -0.09
CA LYS A 100 -11.42 -3.84 0.90
C LYS A 100 -11.78 -5.30 1.11
N SER A 101 -10.83 -6.10 1.62
CA SER A 101 -11.16 -7.43 2.14
C SER A 101 -11.98 -7.31 3.43
N ILE A 102 -12.86 -8.29 3.68
CA ILE A 102 -13.71 -8.33 4.90
C ILE A 102 -12.90 -8.39 6.21
N VAL A 103 -11.62 -8.75 6.16
CA VAL A 103 -10.71 -8.82 7.32
C VAL A 103 -9.84 -7.58 7.47
N SER A 104 -9.93 -6.63 6.53
CA SER A 104 -9.24 -5.34 6.63
C SER A 104 -9.93 -4.42 7.63
N THR A 105 -9.18 -3.44 8.14
CA THR A 105 -9.66 -2.52 9.20
C THR A 105 -10.90 -1.73 8.80
N ASN A 106 -11.80 -1.52 9.77
CA ASN A 106 -12.99 -0.66 9.61
C ASN A 106 -12.65 0.85 9.56
N LEU A 107 -11.38 1.24 9.73
CA LEU A 107 -10.98 2.63 9.52
C LEU A 107 -11.22 3.06 8.06
N ILE A 108 -11.06 2.14 7.12
CA ILE A 108 -11.36 2.36 5.69
C ILE A 108 -12.84 2.75 5.47
N ASP A 109 -13.76 2.19 6.25
CA ASP A 109 -15.19 2.52 6.17
C ASP A 109 -15.42 4.00 6.51
N ALA A 110 -14.76 4.47 7.58
CA ALA A 110 -14.85 5.86 7.99
C ALA A 110 -14.22 6.80 6.96
N VAL A 111 -13.08 6.43 6.39
CA VAL A 111 -12.40 7.20 5.34
C VAL A 111 -13.28 7.27 4.08
N ALA A 112 -13.76 6.15 3.55
CA ALA A 112 -14.63 6.12 2.37
C ALA A 112 -15.88 6.98 2.56
N LYS A 113 -16.53 6.85 3.72
CA LYS A 113 -17.72 7.64 4.08
C LYS A 113 -17.43 9.14 4.13
N ASN A 114 -16.27 9.55 4.69
CA ASN A 114 -15.88 10.96 4.79
C ASN A 114 -15.78 11.63 3.42
N TYR A 115 -15.37 10.88 2.39
CA TYR A 115 -15.26 11.38 1.01
C TYR A 115 -16.48 11.07 0.14
N GLY A 116 -17.57 10.54 0.70
CA GLY A 116 -18.79 10.21 -0.04
C GLY A 116 -18.65 9.02 -0.98
N CYS A 117 -17.63 8.18 -0.78
CA CYS A 117 -17.41 6.98 -1.58
C CYS A 117 -18.20 5.79 -1.06
N GLU A 118 -18.67 4.94 -1.98
CA GLU A 118 -19.24 3.65 -1.65
C GLU A 118 -18.13 2.70 -1.18
N LEU A 119 -18.33 2.07 -0.01
CA LEU A 119 -17.46 1.00 0.45
C LEU A 119 -17.97 -0.35 -0.04
N ILE A 120 -17.09 -1.15 -0.65
CA ILE A 120 -17.39 -2.52 -1.07
C ILE A 120 -16.47 -3.48 -0.32
N GLU A 121 -17.06 -4.39 0.44
CA GLU A 121 -16.34 -5.46 1.10
C GLU A 121 -16.35 -6.73 0.25
N VAL A 122 -15.19 -7.34 0.08
CA VAL A 122 -15.01 -8.57 -0.68
C VAL A 122 -14.31 -9.65 0.17
N LEU A 123 -14.34 -10.89 -0.27
CA LEU A 123 -13.57 -11.96 0.35
C LEU A 123 -12.07 -11.69 0.23
N THR A 124 -11.27 -12.34 1.08
CA THR A 124 -9.80 -12.30 1.01
C THR A 124 -9.28 -12.82 -0.32
N GLY A 125 -8.25 -12.17 -0.81
CA GLY A 125 -7.63 -12.41 -2.12
C GLY A 125 -7.95 -11.31 -3.11
N PHE A 126 -6.90 -10.64 -3.58
CA PHE A 126 -7.01 -9.44 -4.44
C PHE A 126 -7.79 -9.69 -5.74
N LYS A 127 -7.89 -10.96 -6.18
CA LYS A 127 -8.76 -11.38 -7.29
C LYS A 127 -10.21 -10.89 -7.15
N TRP A 128 -10.71 -10.74 -5.93
CA TRP A 128 -12.07 -10.25 -5.69
C TRP A 128 -12.18 -8.74 -5.88
N ILE A 129 -11.12 -8.02 -5.50
CA ILE A 129 -10.98 -6.58 -5.81
C ILE A 129 -10.88 -6.40 -7.33
N GLY A 130 -10.00 -7.17 -7.98
CA GLY A 130 -9.89 -7.18 -9.45
C GLY A 130 -11.22 -7.53 -10.16
N LYS A 131 -12.00 -8.45 -9.59
CA LYS A 131 -13.34 -8.79 -10.09
C LYS A 131 -14.32 -7.60 -9.97
N GLN A 132 -14.24 -6.81 -8.89
CA GLN A 132 -15.07 -5.62 -8.76
C GLN A 132 -14.70 -4.56 -9.80
N ILE A 133 -13.41 -4.34 -10.06
CA ILE A 133 -12.94 -3.45 -11.13
C ILE A 133 -13.53 -3.90 -12.49
N LEU A 134 -13.41 -5.19 -12.82
CA LEU A 134 -13.96 -5.76 -14.04
C LEU A 134 -15.49 -5.56 -14.14
N LYS A 135 -16.20 -5.77 -13.05
CA LYS A 135 -17.66 -5.55 -12.99
C LYS A 135 -18.01 -4.09 -13.30
N ASN A 136 -17.28 -3.14 -12.74
CA ASN A 136 -17.49 -1.72 -13.00
C ASN A 136 -17.32 -1.39 -14.49
N GLU A 137 -16.27 -1.91 -15.12
CA GLU A 137 -16.03 -1.73 -16.56
C GLU A 137 -17.13 -2.32 -17.42
N GLN A 138 -17.58 -3.55 -17.10
CA GLN A 138 -18.60 -4.24 -17.88
C GLN A 138 -19.99 -3.59 -17.75
N THR A 139 -20.28 -3.00 -16.58
CA THR A 139 -21.59 -2.40 -16.32
C THR A 139 -21.64 -0.91 -16.60
N GLY A 140 -20.47 -0.25 -16.70
CA GLY A 140 -20.36 1.21 -16.75
C GLY A 140 -20.85 1.91 -15.48
N LYS A 141 -20.87 1.19 -14.33
CA LYS A 141 -21.32 1.69 -13.02
C LYS A 141 -20.25 1.48 -11.97
N GLY A 142 -20.07 2.49 -11.13
CA GLY A 142 -19.06 2.53 -10.09
C GLY A 142 -17.67 2.88 -10.64
N HIS A 143 -17.01 3.79 -9.96
CA HIS A 143 -15.64 4.20 -10.28
C HIS A 143 -14.69 3.75 -9.18
N TYR A 144 -13.88 2.75 -9.46
CA TYR A 144 -12.87 2.27 -8.54
C TYR A 144 -11.80 3.35 -8.30
N LEU A 145 -11.57 3.70 -7.05
CA LEU A 145 -10.59 4.71 -6.65
C LEU A 145 -9.39 4.12 -5.91
N PHE A 146 -9.65 3.16 -5.02
CA PHE A 146 -8.65 2.53 -4.17
C PHE A 146 -9.15 1.16 -3.70
N GLY A 147 -8.23 0.21 -3.54
CA GLY A 147 -8.52 -1.07 -2.89
C GLY A 147 -7.33 -1.61 -2.14
N MET A 148 -7.60 -2.36 -1.06
CA MET A 148 -6.56 -2.90 -0.21
C MET A 148 -6.92 -4.23 0.44
N GLU A 149 -5.87 -4.93 0.82
CA GLU A 149 -5.88 -6.06 1.75
C GLU A 149 -4.95 -5.77 2.94
N GLU A 150 -5.26 -6.33 4.10
CA GLU A 150 -4.47 -6.19 5.32
C GLU A 150 -3.06 -6.79 5.19
N SER A 151 -2.86 -7.68 4.22
CA SER A 151 -1.59 -8.34 3.89
C SER A 151 -0.65 -7.47 3.04
N TYR A 152 -0.60 -6.16 3.34
CA TYR A 152 0.35 -5.20 2.76
C TYR A 152 0.15 -4.87 1.28
N GLY A 153 -0.96 -5.28 0.68
CA GLY A 153 -1.26 -5.05 -0.72
C GLY A 153 -2.33 -3.98 -0.95
N CYS A 154 -2.08 -3.07 -1.89
CA CYS A 154 -3.09 -2.13 -2.36
C CYS A 154 -2.95 -1.82 -3.85
N LEU A 155 -3.99 -1.23 -4.43
CA LEU A 155 -4.00 -0.74 -5.79
C LEU A 155 -4.67 0.64 -5.85
N ILE A 156 -3.96 1.62 -6.40
CA ILE A 156 -4.42 3.00 -6.58
C ILE A 156 -4.93 3.18 -8.01
N GLY A 157 -6.28 3.22 -8.17
CA GLY A 157 -6.88 3.31 -9.50
C GLY A 157 -7.02 1.97 -10.22
N ALA A 158 -7.58 1.97 -11.43
CA ALA A 158 -8.06 0.79 -12.15
C ALA A 158 -7.15 0.33 -13.32
N TYR A 159 -5.88 0.75 -13.35
CA TYR A 159 -4.95 0.44 -14.45
C TYR A 159 -4.43 -1.01 -14.42
N ALA A 160 -4.57 -1.69 -13.30
CA ALA A 160 -4.21 -3.10 -13.12
C ALA A 160 -5.37 -3.88 -12.47
N ARG A 161 -5.17 -5.19 -12.25
CA ARG A 161 -6.14 -6.08 -11.60
C ARG A 161 -5.56 -6.76 -10.37
N ASP A 162 -4.35 -6.41 -10.02
CA ASP A 162 -3.66 -6.86 -8.82
C ASP A 162 -2.98 -5.69 -8.13
N LYS A 163 -2.46 -5.93 -6.95
CA LYS A 163 -1.75 -5.00 -6.08
C LYS A 163 -0.54 -4.40 -6.79
N ASP A 164 -0.17 -3.18 -6.42
CA ASP A 164 1.01 -2.51 -6.97
C ASP A 164 1.74 -1.74 -5.86
N ALA A 165 2.85 -2.31 -5.42
CA ALA A 165 3.71 -1.70 -4.41
C ALA A 165 4.49 -0.49 -4.95
N ILE A 166 4.69 -0.37 -6.25
CA ILE A 166 5.45 0.75 -6.83
C ILE A 166 4.65 2.05 -6.73
N SER A 167 3.38 2.03 -7.17
CA SER A 167 2.51 3.19 -7.02
C SER A 167 2.20 3.50 -5.56
N ALA A 168 2.06 2.45 -4.71
CA ALA A 168 1.90 2.62 -3.26
C ALA A 168 3.11 3.31 -2.63
N THR A 169 4.33 2.92 -3.01
CA THR A 169 5.57 3.55 -2.57
C THR A 169 5.61 5.04 -2.93
N ALA A 170 5.31 5.37 -4.18
CA ALA A 170 5.30 6.76 -4.65
C ALA A 170 4.29 7.59 -3.85
N ALA A 171 3.06 7.10 -3.70
CA ALA A 171 2.01 7.80 -2.96
C ALA A 171 2.34 7.94 -1.47
N LEU A 172 2.96 6.93 -0.84
CA LEU A 172 3.34 7.00 0.58
C LEU A 172 4.48 8.00 0.82
N CYS A 173 5.43 8.10 -0.11
CA CYS A 173 6.51 9.08 -0.02
C CYS A 173 6.03 10.53 -0.22
N GLU A 174 4.89 10.70 -0.87
CA GLU A 174 4.27 12.02 -1.08
C GLU A 174 3.36 12.40 0.10
N ALA A 175 2.75 11.43 0.79
CA ALA A 175 1.84 11.61 1.92
C ALA A 175 2.54 12.09 3.18
#